data_f2ab27f6ebc741dd4f12e9e981d81e4f
#
_entry.id   f2ab27f6ebc741dd4f12e9e981d81e4f
#
_cell.length_a   1.000
_cell.length_b   1.000
_cell.length_c   1.000
_cell.angle_alpha   90.00
_cell.angle_beta   90.00
_cell.angle_gamma   90.00
#
_symmetry.space_group_name_H-M   'P 1'
#
loop_
_entity.id
_entity.type
_entity.pdbx_description
1 polymer ?
#
loop_
_entity_poly.entity_id
_entity_poly.type
_entity_poly.pdbx_seq_one_letter_code
_entity_poly.pdbx_strand_id
1 'polypeptide(L)'
;MTSEVIIKNKSGIVLAADSAVTISQGSIQQKVYNTANKLFSLSKEYPVGILVYNNAAINEIPVEIIIKEFRAQHGKNNYATISKCSEAFKSFVEDFVKSHTSTDNRKIQLCTYFQEYLNYLSMLINNVSANVAQIYDIIKDQEKNLEDIIIQQKRQRFDSDDINQYYETLTSKQLGLDLFNLRLGLKLTKEDVKKLFFLYLSFINH
;
A
#
# COMPACT_ATOMS: atom_id res chain seq x y z
N MET A 1 -9.01 -14.33 1.83
CA MET A 1 -8.00 -14.67 2.85
C MET A 1 -6.82 -15.34 2.15
N THR A 2 -5.60 -15.02 2.54
CA THR A 2 -4.38 -15.68 2.03
C THR A 2 -3.76 -16.44 3.16
N SER A 3 -3.37 -17.69 2.91
CA SER A 3 -2.65 -18.54 3.87
C SER A 3 -1.25 -18.80 3.36
N GLU A 4 -0.25 -18.46 4.17
CA GLU A 4 1.16 -18.67 3.87
C GLU A 4 1.84 -19.37 5.02
N VAL A 5 2.68 -20.34 4.70
CA VAL A 5 3.40 -21.15 5.69
C VAL A 5 4.88 -21.20 5.33
N ILE A 6 5.71 -20.94 6.34
CA ILE A 6 7.17 -21.10 6.26
C ILE A 6 7.58 -22.07 7.35
N ILE A 7 8.19 -23.18 6.96
CA ILE A 7 8.75 -24.16 7.87
C ILE A 7 10.27 -24.18 7.69
N LYS A 8 10.99 -23.97 8.80
CA LYS A 8 12.46 -23.98 8.82
C LYS A 8 12.96 -24.97 9.86
N ASN A 9 13.87 -25.83 9.44
CA ASN A 9 14.61 -26.73 10.34
C ASN A 9 16.09 -26.81 9.92
N LYS A 10 16.84 -27.75 10.57
CA LYS A 10 18.28 -27.94 10.26
C LYS A 10 18.51 -28.48 8.84
N SER A 11 17.54 -29.14 8.25
CA SER A 11 17.65 -29.81 6.94
C SER A 11 17.20 -28.90 5.78
N GLY A 12 16.42 -27.85 6.04
CA GLY A 12 15.97 -26.95 4.97
C GLY A 12 14.86 -25.99 5.37
N ILE A 13 14.39 -25.27 4.38
CA ILE A 13 13.27 -24.32 4.47
C ILE A 13 12.24 -24.72 3.42
N VAL A 14 10.98 -24.79 3.83
CA VAL A 14 9.84 -25.03 2.94
C VAL A 14 8.91 -23.83 3.00
N LEU A 15 8.50 -23.38 1.84
CA LEU A 15 7.54 -22.30 1.65
C LEU A 15 6.29 -22.88 0.99
N ALA A 16 5.13 -22.52 1.49
CA ALA A 16 3.85 -22.87 0.89
C ALA A 16 2.88 -21.69 0.94
N ALA A 17 2.05 -21.54 -0.08
CA ALA A 17 0.99 -20.56 -0.13
C ALA A 17 -0.26 -21.18 -0.76
N ASP A 18 -1.44 -20.68 -0.37
CA ASP A 18 -2.67 -21.00 -1.08
C ASP A 18 -2.70 -20.32 -2.46
N SER A 19 -3.55 -20.80 -3.36
CA SER A 19 -3.75 -20.21 -4.69
C SER A 19 -5.04 -19.40 -4.79
N ALA A 20 -5.78 -19.25 -3.70
CA ALA A 20 -7.07 -18.57 -3.72
C ALA A 20 -6.93 -17.06 -3.78
N VAL A 21 -7.61 -16.42 -4.74
CA VAL A 21 -7.83 -14.98 -4.82
C VAL A 21 -9.32 -14.71 -4.73
N THR A 22 -9.71 -13.91 -3.75
CA THR A 22 -11.09 -13.48 -3.58
C THR A 22 -11.21 -12.06 -4.14
N ILE A 23 -12.03 -11.90 -5.16
CA ILE A 23 -12.39 -10.58 -5.71
C ILE A 23 -13.77 -10.23 -5.17
N SER A 24 -13.85 -9.15 -4.39
CA SER A 24 -15.10 -8.59 -3.89
C SER A 24 -15.47 -7.40 -4.75
N GLN A 25 -16.62 -7.46 -5.40
CA GLN A 25 -17.19 -6.33 -6.14
C GLN A 25 -18.47 -5.90 -5.43
N GLY A 26 -18.34 -4.97 -4.48
CA GLY A 26 -19.46 -4.56 -3.62
C GLY A 26 -19.89 -5.66 -2.64
N SER A 27 -21.06 -5.51 -2.04
CA SER A 27 -21.56 -6.40 -0.97
C SER A 27 -22.18 -7.73 -1.44
N ILE A 28 -22.19 -8.06 -2.73
CA ILE A 28 -23.09 -9.12 -3.24
C ILE A 28 -22.41 -10.30 -3.96
N GLN A 29 -21.18 -10.21 -4.42
CA GLN A 29 -20.51 -11.36 -5.07
C GLN A 29 -19.04 -11.46 -4.72
N GLN A 30 -18.70 -12.49 -3.92
CA GLN A 30 -17.34 -12.97 -3.78
C GLN A 30 -17.07 -13.99 -4.89
N LYS A 31 -16.16 -13.66 -5.82
CA LYS A 31 -15.67 -14.61 -6.79
C LYS A 31 -14.28 -15.10 -6.34
N VAL A 32 -14.15 -16.39 -6.16
CA VAL A 32 -12.89 -17.02 -5.75
C VAL A 32 -12.24 -17.67 -6.97
N TYR A 33 -11.01 -17.28 -7.25
CA TYR A 33 -10.17 -17.90 -8.29
C TYR A 33 -9.05 -18.69 -7.59
N ASN A 34 -8.84 -19.95 -7.96
CA ASN A 34 -7.84 -20.83 -7.35
C ASN A 34 -6.60 -21.02 -8.26
N THR A 35 -6.25 -20.00 -9.05
CA THR A 35 -5.20 -20.11 -10.07
C THR A 35 -4.08 -19.07 -9.91
N ALA A 36 -4.07 -18.33 -8.80
CA ALA A 36 -3.03 -17.33 -8.58
C ALA A 36 -1.73 -17.95 -8.04
N ASN A 37 -0.64 -17.64 -8.68
CA ASN A 37 0.67 -17.94 -8.13
C ASN A 37 1.01 -16.91 -7.05
N LYS A 38 1.32 -17.40 -5.85
CA LYS A 38 1.75 -16.56 -4.72
C LYS A 38 3.14 -16.91 -4.21
N LEU A 39 3.73 -17.97 -4.74
CA LEU A 39 5.08 -18.41 -4.42
C LEU A 39 5.94 -18.40 -5.68
N PHE A 40 7.06 -17.71 -5.64
CA PHE A 40 7.97 -17.57 -6.76
C PHE A 40 9.41 -17.83 -6.32
N SER A 41 10.27 -18.27 -7.26
CA SER A 41 11.72 -18.29 -7.08
C SER A 41 12.32 -16.98 -7.58
N LEU A 42 13.15 -16.33 -6.76
CA LEU A 42 13.90 -15.12 -7.12
C LEU A 42 15.20 -15.41 -7.84
N SER A 43 15.76 -16.61 -7.71
CA SER A 43 17.02 -16.99 -8.33
C SER A 43 16.86 -18.21 -9.22
N LYS A 44 17.73 -18.33 -10.20
CA LYS A 44 17.86 -19.51 -11.07
C LYS A 44 18.82 -20.55 -10.51
N GLU A 45 19.77 -20.10 -9.69
CA GLU A 45 20.90 -20.91 -9.21
C GLU A 45 20.86 -21.13 -7.70
N TYR A 46 20.26 -20.19 -6.96
CA TYR A 46 20.20 -20.23 -5.49
C TYR A 46 18.77 -20.43 -5.01
N PRO A 47 18.56 -21.20 -3.93
CA PRO A 47 17.23 -21.49 -3.40
C PRO A 47 16.66 -20.30 -2.61
N VAL A 48 16.28 -19.23 -3.31
CA VAL A 48 15.61 -18.06 -2.72
C VAL A 48 14.19 -18.00 -3.23
N GLY A 49 13.23 -18.10 -2.30
CA GLY A 49 11.80 -17.98 -2.59
C GLY A 49 11.23 -16.66 -2.06
N ILE A 50 10.18 -16.18 -2.72
CA ILE A 50 9.36 -15.04 -2.29
C ILE A 50 7.90 -15.44 -2.27
N LEU A 51 7.19 -15.01 -1.22
CA LEU A 51 5.75 -15.13 -1.08
C LEU A 51 5.10 -13.76 -1.32
N VAL A 52 3.96 -13.76 -1.99
CA VAL A 52 3.20 -12.53 -2.30
C VAL A 52 1.81 -12.65 -1.69
N TYR A 53 1.48 -11.71 -0.83
CA TYR A 53 0.17 -11.64 -0.18
C TYR A 53 -0.48 -10.27 -0.36
N ASN A 54 -1.78 -10.20 -0.09
CA ASN A 54 -2.60 -9.01 -0.17
C ASN A 54 -2.72 -8.48 -1.61
N ASN A 55 -2.00 -7.44 -2.00
CA ASN A 55 -2.09 -6.86 -3.34
C ASN A 55 -1.11 -7.56 -4.30
N ALA A 56 -1.62 -8.04 -5.42
CA ALA A 56 -0.84 -8.73 -6.45
C ALA A 56 -0.25 -7.77 -7.51
N ALA A 57 -0.40 -6.46 -7.33
CA ALA A 57 0.12 -5.43 -8.25
C ALA A 57 0.73 -4.25 -7.50
N ILE A 58 1.75 -3.62 -8.08
CA ILE A 58 2.36 -2.36 -7.64
C ILE A 58 2.19 -1.37 -8.79
N ASN A 59 1.47 -0.26 -8.56
CA ASN A 59 1.15 0.72 -9.60
C ASN A 59 0.61 0.08 -10.88
N GLU A 60 -0.35 -0.85 -10.73
CA GLU A 60 -0.98 -1.63 -11.81
C GLU A 60 -0.06 -2.65 -12.50
N ILE A 61 1.21 -2.72 -12.14
CA ILE A 61 2.12 -3.75 -12.65
C ILE A 61 1.99 -5.01 -11.79
N PRO A 62 1.62 -6.17 -12.37
CA PRO A 62 1.56 -7.42 -11.62
C PRO A 62 2.91 -7.76 -10.98
N VAL A 63 2.92 -8.07 -9.68
CA VAL A 63 4.14 -8.42 -8.93
C VAL A 63 4.85 -9.62 -9.54
N GLU A 64 4.12 -10.55 -10.13
CA GLU A 64 4.68 -11.68 -10.87
C GLU A 64 5.60 -11.25 -12.03
N ILE A 65 5.24 -10.19 -12.75
CA ILE A 65 6.08 -9.64 -13.83
C ILE A 65 7.36 -9.07 -13.25
N ILE A 66 7.26 -8.28 -12.19
CA ILE A 66 8.43 -7.68 -11.51
C ILE A 66 9.39 -8.78 -11.02
N ILE A 67 8.86 -9.84 -10.39
CA ILE A 67 9.65 -10.98 -9.92
C ILE A 67 10.34 -11.72 -11.08
N LYS A 68 9.63 -11.95 -12.18
CA LYS A 68 10.20 -12.62 -13.36
C LYS A 68 11.32 -11.80 -13.99
N GLU A 69 11.13 -10.48 -14.09
CA GLU A 69 12.15 -9.57 -14.62
C GLU A 69 13.38 -9.50 -13.70
N PHE A 70 13.19 -9.36 -12.39
CA PHE A 70 14.30 -9.45 -11.44
C PHE A 70 15.07 -10.76 -11.61
N ARG A 71 14.38 -11.89 -11.66
CA ARG A 71 15.01 -13.20 -11.84
C ARG A 71 15.73 -13.33 -13.19
N ALA A 72 15.21 -12.68 -14.23
CA ALA A 72 15.85 -12.69 -15.55
C ALA A 72 17.19 -11.95 -15.53
N GLN A 73 17.23 -10.78 -14.88
CA GLN A 73 18.39 -9.89 -14.84
C GLN A 73 19.38 -10.23 -13.71
N HIS A 74 18.89 -10.60 -12.54
CA HIS A 74 19.68 -10.76 -11.31
C HIS A 74 19.69 -12.21 -10.77
N GLY A 75 18.95 -13.14 -11.37
CA GLY A 75 18.77 -14.49 -10.85
C GLY A 75 20.04 -15.36 -10.78
N LYS A 76 21.13 -14.92 -11.39
CA LYS A 76 22.45 -15.57 -11.31
C LYS A 76 23.37 -14.92 -10.25
N ASN A 77 22.97 -13.80 -9.69
CA ASN A 77 23.80 -13.09 -8.72
C ASN A 77 23.85 -13.86 -7.39
N ASN A 78 25.05 -14.04 -6.88
CA ASN A 78 25.25 -14.64 -5.57
C ASN A 78 25.20 -13.55 -4.49
N TYR A 79 24.17 -13.56 -3.65
CA TYR A 79 24.02 -12.68 -2.53
C TYR A 79 24.51 -13.39 -1.26
N ALA A 80 25.44 -12.77 -0.53
CA ALA A 80 26.03 -13.34 0.68
C ALA A 80 24.99 -13.59 1.80
N THR A 81 23.88 -12.85 1.80
CA THR A 81 22.77 -12.99 2.78
C THR A 81 21.42 -12.74 2.12
N ILE A 82 20.36 -13.24 2.74
CA ILE A 82 18.99 -12.98 2.30
C ILE A 82 18.65 -11.49 2.39
N SER A 83 19.21 -10.75 3.36
CA SER A 83 19.03 -9.31 3.50
C SER A 83 19.57 -8.57 2.28
N LYS A 84 20.77 -8.90 1.81
CA LYS A 84 21.36 -8.29 0.60
C LYS A 84 20.55 -8.62 -0.66
N CYS A 85 20.00 -9.82 -0.76
CA CYS A 85 19.09 -10.19 -1.83
C CYS A 85 17.80 -9.36 -1.77
N SER A 86 17.24 -9.18 -0.59
CA SER A 86 16.04 -8.38 -0.36
C SER A 86 16.25 -6.90 -0.69
N GLU A 87 17.39 -6.32 -0.28
CA GLU A 87 17.77 -4.93 -0.63
C GLU A 87 17.90 -4.74 -2.14
N ALA A 88 18.57 -5.69 -2.82
CA ALA A 88 18.70 -5.66 -4.27
C ALA A 88 17.35 -5.79 -4.98
N PHE A 89 16.46 -6.66 -4.47
CA PHE A 89 15.11 -6.79 -4.99
C PHE A 89 14.29 -5.50 -4.78
N LYS A 90 14.36 -4.89 -3.58
CA LYS A 90 13.67 -3.63 -3.29
C LYS A 90 14.12 -2.52 -4.23
N SER A 91 15.44 -2.32 -4.39
CA SER A 91 15.97 -1.31 -5.32
C SER A 91 15.51 -1.56 -6.76
N PHE A 92 15.54 -2.82 -7.20
CA PHE A 92 15.05 -3.18 -8.53
C PHE A 92 13.55 -2.85 -8.71
N VAL A 93 12.71 -3.16 -7.71
CA VAL A 93 11.28 -2.86 -7.76
C VAL A 93 11.05 -1.35 -7.92
N GLU A 94 11.76 -0.53 -7.13
CA GLU A 94 11.67 0.93 -7.19
C GLU A 94 12.03 1.46 -8.57
N ASP A 95 13.15 1.02 -9.15
CA ASP A 95 13.62 1.44 -10.46
C ASP A 95 12.71 0.93 -11.59
N PHE A 96 12.26 -0.32 -11.47
CA PHE A 96 11.36 -0.93 -12.44
C PHE A 96 10.01 -0.20 -12.50
N VAL A 97 9.41 0.05 -11.34
CA VAL A 97 8.14 0.79 -11.26
C VAL A 97 8.31 2.22 -11.78
N LYS A 98 9.39 2.93 -11.41
CA LYS A 98 9.66 4.28 -11.92
C LYS A 98 9.79 4.33 -13.44
N SER A 99 10.42 3.33 -14.05
CA SER A 99 10.66 3.28 -15.49
C SER A 99 9.44 2.83 -16.31
N HIS A 100 8.51 2.05 -15.70
CA HIS A 100 7.35 1.48 -16.39
C HIS A 100 6.03 2.16 -16.04
N THR A 101 6.03 3.17 -15.15
CA THR A 101 4.83 3.94 -14.81
C THR A 101 5.07 5.42 -15.02
N SER A 102 4.07 6.11 -15.57
CA SER A 102 4.11 7.58 -15.68
C SER A 102 3.99 8.22 -14.31
N THR A 103 4.52 9.44 -14.17
CA THR A 103 4.35 10.25 -12.96
C THR A 103 2.87 10.46 -12.64
N ASP A 104 2.04 10.66 -13.65
CA ASP A 104 0.60 10.88 -13.47
C ASP A 104 -0.11 9.62 -12.97
N ASN A 105 0.25 8.43 -13.46
CA ASN A 105 -0.30 7.18 -12.94
C ASN A 105 0.07 6.96 -11.48
N ARG A 106 1.31 7.27 -11.09
CA ARG A 106 1.74 7.18 -9.68
C ARG A 106 0.95 8.15 -8.78
N LYS A 107 0.69 9.38 -9.26
CA LYS A 107 -0.16 10.35 -8.54
C LYS A 107 -1.59 9.85 -8.40
N ILE A 108 -2.17 9.29 -9.46
CA ILE A 108 -3.53 8.73 -9.42
C ILE A 108 -3.60 7.59 -8.40
N GLN A 109 -2.63 6.70 -8.40
CA GLN A 109 -2.59 5.57 -7.46
C GLN A 109 -2.49 6.04 -6.01
N LEU A 110 -1.65 7.04 -5.74
CA LEU A 110 -1.54 7.65 -4.42
C LEU A 110 -2.88 8.26 -3.97
N CYS A 111 -3.57 8.96 -4.88
CA CYS A 111 -4.89 9.50 -4.60
C CYS A 111 -5.91 8.40 -4.28
N THR A 112 -5.84 7.26 -4.96
CA THR A 112 -6.70 6.10 -4.70
C THR A 112 -6.48 5.55 -3.29
N TYR A 113 -5.24 5.36 -2.86
CA TYR A 113 -4.92 4.92 -1.51
C TYR A 113 -5.40 5.91 -0.44
N PHE A 114 -5.25 7.21 -0.69
CA PHE A 114 -5.78 8.21 0.23
C PHE A 114 -7.32 8.17 0.30
N GLN A 115 -7.99 7.96 -0.82
CA GLN A 115 -9.44 7.77 -0.84
C GLN A 115 -9.87 6.54 -0.03
N GLU A 116 -9.14 5.44 -0.10
CA GLU A 116 -9.37 4.26 0.72
C GLU A 116 -9.21 4.56 2.22
N TYR A 117 -8.21 5.37 2.58
CA TYR A 117 -8.04 5.85 3.96
C TYR A 117 -9.23 6.71 4.43
N LEU A 118 -9.72 7.63 3.60
CA LEU A 118 -10.92 8.42 3.93
C LEU A 118 -12.17 7.53 4.08
N ASN A 119 -12.32 6.50 3.26
CA ASN A 119 -13.39 5.52 3.39
C ASN A 119 -13.28 4.73 4.70
N TYR A 120 -12.08 4.36 5.11
CA TYR A 120 -11.82 3.72 6.40
C TYR A 120 -12.20 4.64 7.58
N LEU A 121 -11.82 5.91 7.53
CA LEU A 121 -12.24 6.90 8.54
C LEU A 121 -13.77 7.02 8.59
N SER A 122 -14.44 7.07 7.44
CA SER A 122 -15.90 7.11 7.36
C SER A 122 -16.54 5.88 8.04
N MET A 123 -15.96 4.71 7.84
CA MET A 123 -16.43 3.48 8.48
C MET A 123 -16.26 3.52 10.00
N LEU A 124 -15.12 4.00 10.49
CA LEU A 124 -14.88 4.15 11.95
C LEU A 124 -15.92 5.09 12.57
N ILE A 125 -16.18 6.23 11.94
CA ILE A 125 -17.11 7.23 12.41
C ILE A 125 -18.55 6.67 12.45
N ASN A 126 -18.98 6.00 11.39
CA ASN A 126 -20.32 5.43 11.32
C ASN A 126 -20.57 4.34 12.38
N ASN A 127 -19.54 3.59 12.76
CA ASN A 127 -19.64 2.53 13.76
C ASN A 127 -19.82 3.09 15.19
N VAL A 128 -19.44 4.35 15.44
CA VAL A 128 -19.50 4.95 16.79
C VAL A 128 -20.81 5.70 17.04
N SER A 129 -21.69 5.87 16.04
CA SER A 129 -22.92 6.69 16.13
C SER A 129 -22.66 8.09 16.73
N ALA A 130 -21.53 8.69 16.36
CA ALA A 130 -20.99 9.89 16.99
C ALA A 130 -21.72 11.15 16.51
N ASN A 131 -21.84 12.13 17.38
CA ASN A 131 -22.21 13.49 16.99
C ASN A 131 -21.02 14.20 16.32
N VAL A 132 -21.28 15.37 15.69
CA VAL A 132 -20.25 16.13 14.93
C VAL A 132 -18.99 16.43 15.75
N ALA A 133 -19.13 16.76 17.04
CA ALA A 133 -17.99 17.05 17.91
C ALA A 133 -17.12 15.80 18.13
N GLN A 134 -17.73 14.67 18.39
CA GLN A 134 -17.04 13.38 18.55
C GLN A 134 -16.36 12.94 17.25
N ILE A 135 -16.92 13.27 16.09
CA ILE A 135 -16.28 12.99 14.79
C ILE A 135 -14.97 13.79 14.65
N TYR A 136 -14.98 15.07 15.00
CA TYR A 136 -13.73 15.87 15.02
C TYR A 136 -12.68 15.30 15.96
N ASP A 137 -13.10 14.82 17.14
CA ASP A 137 -12.18 14.18 18.09
C ASP A 137 -11.57 12.90 17.52
N ILE A 138 -12.37 12.05 16.88
CA ILE A 138 -11.87 10.85 16.18
C ILE A 138 -10.84 11.21 15.11
N ILE A 139 -11.11 12.23 14.30
CA ILE A 139 -10.17 12.66 13.25
C ILE A 139 -8.85 13.16 13.88
N LYS A 140 -8.93 13.97 14.94
CA LYS A 140 -7.75 14.45 15.66
C LYS A 140 -6.95 13.32 16.32
N ASP A 141 -7.62 12.32 16.86
CA ASP A 141 -6.96 11.14 17.43
C ASP A 141 -6.23 10.34 16.34
N GLN A 142 -6.81 10.21 15.14
CA GLN A 142 -6.13 9.58 14.03
C GLN A 142 -4.95 10.40 13.52
N GLU A 143 -5.05 11.73 13.44
CA GLU A 143 -3.92 12.62 13.14
C GLU A 143 -2.78 12.40 14.13
N LYS A 144 -3.08 12.40 15.41
CA LYS A 144 -2.09 12.19 16.49
C LYS A 144 -1.45 10.81 16.39
N ASN A 145 -2.24 9.76 16.15
CA ASN A 145 -1.73 8.40 15.99
C ASN A 145 -0.75 8.31 14.81
N LEU A 146 -1.06 8.94 13.68
CA LEU A 146 -0.16 8.99 12.52
C LEU A 146 1.13 9.76 12.84
N GLU A 147 1.03 10.91 13.52
CA GLU A 147 2.19 11.69 13.97
C GLU A 147 3.10 10.88 14.91
N ASP A 148 2.53 10.18 15.88
CA ASP A 148 3.25 9.35 16.84
C ASP A 148 3.99 8.20 16.13
N ILE A 149 3.35 7.54 15.17
CA ILE A 149 3.97 6.48 14.37
C ILE A 149 5.13 7.03 13.52
N ILE A 150 4.95 8.18 12.88
CA ILE A 150 6.00 8.85 12.07
C ILE A 150 7.21 9.16 12.94
N ILE A 151 6.99 9.69 14.15
CA ILE A 151 8.05 10.02 15.09
C ILE A 151 8.76 8.74 15.60
N GLN A 152 8.00 7.75 16.06
CA GLN A 152 8.55 6.51 16.61
C GLN A 152 9.36 5.73 15.59
N GLN A 153 8.90 5.67 14.34
CA GLN A 153 9.56 4.95 13.27
C GLN A 153 10.62 5.77 12.53
N LYS A 154 10.89 7.02 12.98
CA LYS A 154 11.84 7.94 12.34
C LYS A 154 11.61 8.09 10.83
N ARG A 155 10.35 8.08 10.41
CA ARG A 155 9.99 8.18 9.00
C ARG A 155 10.34 9.55 8.46
N GLN A 156 10.82 9.57 7.21
CA GLN A 156 11.09 10.82 6.51
C GLN A 156 9.77 11.52 6.17
N ARG A 157 9.66 12.81 6.49
CA ARG A 157 8.52 13.63 6.07
C ARG A 157 8.70 14.07 4.62
N PHE A 158 7.63 14.10 3.88
CA PHE A 158 7.62 14.69 2.55
C PHE A 158 7.88 16.20 2.61
N ASP A 159 8.50 16.73 1.56
CA ASP A 159 8.64 18.17 1.40
C ASP A 159 7.26 18.82 1.12
N SER A 160 7.08 20.06 1.60
CA SER A 160 5.84 20.82 1.43
C SER A 160 5.49 21.05 -0.04
N ASP A 161 6.49 21.19 -0.92
CA ASP A 161 6.29 21.47 -2.34
C ASP A 161 5.79 20.24 -3.09
N ASP A 162 6.31 19.07 -2.78
CA ASP A 162 5.83 17.79 -3.31
C ASP A 162 4.36 17.56 -2.92
N ILE A 163 4.00 17.88 -1.67
CA ILE A 163 2.63 17.74 -1.18
C ILE A 163 1.66 18.66 -1.90
N ASN A 164 2.03 19.93 -2.11
CA ASN A 164 1.18 20.86 -2.82
C ASN A 164 0.85 20.36 -4.23
N GLN A 165 1.83 19.82 -4.94
CA GLN A 165 1.64 19.26 -6.27
C GLN A 165 0.70 18.06 -6.28
N TYR A 166 0.83 17.16 -5.29
CA TYR A 166 -0.07 16.01 -5.13
C TYR A 166 -1.48 16.46 -4.72
N TYR A 167 -1.58 17.42 -3.81
CA TYR A 167 -2.85 17.94 -3.33
C TYR A 167 -3.66 18.64 -4.44
N GLU A 168 -3.02 19.41 -5.32
CA GLU A 168 -3.69 20.01 -6.48
C GLU A 168 -4.26 18.93 -7.42
N THR A 169 -3.55 17.81 -7.57
CA THR A 169 -4.06 16.65 -8.33
C THR A 169 -5.28 16.03 -7.67
N LEU A 170 -5.29 15.94 -6.35
CA LEU A 170 -6.43 15.46 -5.55
C LEU A 170 -7.66 16.36 -5.71
N THR A 171 -7.47 17.67 -5.63
CA THR A 171 -8.57 18.64 -5.71
C THR A 171 -9.10 18.79 -7.12
N SER A 172 -8.27 18.68 -8.15
CA SER A 172 -8.70 18.78 -9.57
C SER A 172 -9.59 17.62 -9.99
N LYS A 173 -9.53 16.45 -9.31
CA LYS A 173 -10.34 15.27 -9.60
C LYS A 173 -11.60 15.15 -8.73
N GLN A 174 -12.01 16.24 -8.02
CA GLN A 174 -13.18 16.23 -7.13
C GLN A 174 -13.21 15.00 -6.20
N LEU A 175 -12.07 14.68 -5.63
CA LEU A 175 -11.94 13.53 -4.74
C LEU A 175 -12.77 13.74 -3.49
N GLY A 176 -14.00 13.24 -3.53
CA GLY A 176 -14.78 12.77 -2.40
C GLY A 176 -14.89 13.62 -1.13
N LEU A 177 -14.18 14.79 -1.04
CA LEU A 177 -14.23 15.64 0.15
C LEU A 177 -15.62 16.20 0.37
N ASP A 178 -16.28 16.65 -0.68
CA ASP A 178 -17.65 17.15 -0.60
C ASP A 178 -18.60 16.03 -0.21
N LEU A 179 -18.40 14.83 -0.78
CA LEU A 179 -19.14 13.63 -0.42
C LEU A 179 -18.83 13.18 1.01
N PHE A 180 -17.58 13.25 1.45
CA PHE A 180 -17.17 12.92 2.80
C PHE A 180 -17.78 13.88 3.81
N ASN A 181 -17.69 15.18 3.57
CA ASN A 181 -18.31 16.21 4.39
C ASN A 181 -19.84 16.08 4.41
N LEU A 182 -20.47 15.84 3.25
CA LEU A 182 -21.92 15.71 3.13
C LEU A 182 -22.44 14.47 3.89
N ARG A 183 -21.78 13.33 3.75
CA ARG A 183 -22.18 12.08 4.42
C ARG A 183 -22.09 12.15 5.93
N LEU A 184 -21.10 12.87 6.46
CA LEU A 184 -20.79 12.92 7.90
C LEU A 184 -21.28 14.21 8.55
N GLY A 185 -21.88 15.14 7.80
CA GLY A 185 -22.28 16.45 8.31
C GLY A 185 -21.09 17.32 8.76
N LEU A 186 -19.90 17.07 8.21
CA LEU A 186 -18.68 17.78 8.53
C LEU A 186 -18.50 19.04 7.71
N LYS A 187 -17.66 19.94 8.22
CA LYS A 187 -17.16 21.13 7.51
C LYS A 187 -15.63 21.13 7.54
N LEU A 188 -15.01 20.00 7.17
CA LEU A 188 -13.56 19.95 7.01
C LEU A 188 -13.15 20.94 5.93
N THR A 189 -12.16 21.76 6.23
CA THR A 189 -11.59 22.69 5.29
C THR A 189 -10.59 21.97 4.37
N LYS A 190 -10.20 22.65 3.29
CA LYS A 190 -9.13 22.16 2.41
C LYS A 190 -7.82 21.96 3.19
N GLU A 191 -7.54 22.81 4.17
CA GLU A 191 -6.34 22.71 5.02
C GLU A 191 -6.38 21.48 5.95
N ASP A 192 -7.53 21.16 6.52
CA ASP A 192 -7.68 19.95 7.35
C ASP A 192 -7.40 18.69 6.54
N VAL A 193 -7.94 18.62 5.32
CA VAL A 193 -7.70 17.48 4.43
C VAL A 193 -6.26 17.43 3.94
N LYS A 194 -5.65 18.57 3.66
CA LYS A 194 -4.25 18.67 3.29
C LYS A 194 -3.35 18.16 4.40
N LYS A 195 -3.65 18.49 5.67
CA LYS A 195 -2.91 18.00 6.82
C LYS A 195 -3.04 16.47 6.96
N LEU A 196 -4.25 15.92 6.85
CA LEU A 196 -4.49 14.48 6.87
C LEU A 196 -3.74 13.76 5.74
N PHE A 197 -3.75 14.33 4.55
CA PHE A 197 -3.03 13.79 3.41
C PHE A 197 -1.52 13.80 3.64
N PHE A 198 -0.99 14.88 4.18
CA PHE A 198 0.43 14.98 4.54
C PHE A 198 0.85 13.89 5.54
N LEU A 199 0.08 13.71 6.59
CA LEU A 199 0.35 12.69 7.61
C LEU A 199 0.24 11.29 7.00
N TYR A 200 -0.78 11.04 6.19
CA TYR A 200 -0.95 9.76 5.50
C TYR A 200 0.22 9.44 4.57
N LEU A 201 0.67 10.40 3.75
CA LEU A 201 1.84 10.23 2.89
C LEU A 201 3.10 9.90 3.69
N SER A 202 3.33 10.62 4.77
CA SER A 202 4.48 10.38 5.65
C SER A 202 4.39 9.01 6.35
N PHE A 203 3.17 8.50 6.54
CA PHE A 203 2.93 7.17 7.09
C PHE A 203 3.23 6.05 6.10
N ILE A 204 2.85 6.19 4.83
CA ILE A 204 3.02 5.14 3.81
C ILE A 204 4.37 5.15 3.13
N ASN A 205 5.15 6.23 3.29
CA ASN A 205 6.47 6.37 2.68
C ASN A 205 7.51 5.52 3.41
N HIS A 206 7.54 4.24 3.04
CA HIS A 206 8.52 3.29 3.53
C HIS A 206 8.93 2.32 2.43
#